data_50aa5cd65ab4e68c5bc00116cef66512
#
_entry.id   50aa5cd65ab4e68c5bc00116cef66512
#
_cell.length_a   1.000
_cell.length_b   1.000
_cell.length_c   1.000
_cell.angle_alpha   90.00
_cell.angle_beta   90.00
_cell.angle_gamma   90.00
#
_symmetry.space_group_name_H-M   'P 1'
#
loop_
_entity.id
_entity.type
_entity.pdbx_description
1 polymer ?
#
loop_
_entity_poly.entity_id
_entity_poly.type
_entity_poly.pdbx_seq_one_letter_code
_entity_poly.pdbx_strand_id
1 'polypeptide(L)'
;MKRIIRAAAVFASLAAAALAGAPAAYAAPKKSFKVAYTVYIGFMPFAYLKSSGIMKKWADKYGIDVEIIQANDYVGSINQFIAGEIDAVGVASMDGLTMPAAGGVDTSILLITDYSNGNDIVVSKTAKDVKELAGQDVYLLQYSVSHYLLNRGLQLAGIDDPTAAKTVNISDAEISAAFISQDAMKHAVSWKPLTEDMLKVAGTTNLFDSSKIPGEIMDVFIGNTATLKDNPDFAKAVVGAWYEALGILKAGGEKAEDMRAVMTSAMGTDASGLQAQLDTTHFFYTPQEAASFLLSPENAKIWNNIRTFCFQQGLFGQGATSVDSIGIEVADGTVLGDKANIKMRVNASFTKDAADGKL
;
A
#
# COMPACT_ATOMS: atom_id res chain seq x y z
N MET A 1 20.07 33.99 -61.34
CA MET A 1 19.33 33.16 -60.38
C MET A 1 20.06 31.93 -59.79
N LYS A 2 21.23 31.48 -60.33
CA LYS A 2 21.94 30.27 -59.83
C LYS A 2 22.99 30.52 -58.73
N ARG A 3 23.24 31.76 -58.28
CA ARG A 3 24.24 32.11 -57.27
C ARG A 3 23.63 32.36 -55.87
N ILE A 4 22.32 32.57 -55.75
CA ILE A 4 21.63 32.83 -54.46
C ILE A 4 21.26 31.52 -53.77
N ILE A 5 21.08 30.41 -54.49
CA ILE A 5 20.67 29.10 -53.93
C ILE A 5 21.84 28.36 -53.21
N ARG A 6 23.12 28.72 -53.51
CA ARG A 6 24.27 28.08 -52.82
C ARG A 6 24.62 28.69 -51.47
N ALA A 7 24.22 29.92 -51.20
CA ALA A 7 24.46 30.56 -49.91
C ALA A 7 23.46 30.10 -48.81
N ALA A 8 22.23 29.78 -49.20
CA ALA A 8 21.21 29.31 -48.25
C ALA A 8 21.45 27.89 -47.74
N ALA A 9 22.07 27.00 -48.54
CA ALA A 9 22.36 25.62 -48.17
C ALA A 9 23.51 25.46 -47.16
N VAL A 10 24.45 26.44 -47.10
CA VAL A 10 25.60 26.40 -46.19
C VAL A 10 25.20 26.90 -44.79
N PHE A 11 24.24 27.84 -44.70
CA PHE A 11 23.74 28.31 -43.40
C PHE A 11 22.79 27.30 -42.71
N ALA A 12 22.05 26.49 -43.44
CA ALA A 12 21.18 25.44 -42.91
C ALA A 12 21.98 24.27 -42.31
N SER A 13 23.17 23.95 -42.86
CA SER A 13 24.01 22.85 -42.34
C SER A 13 24.83 23.24 -41.11
N LEU A 14 25.10 24.50 -40.86
CA LEU A 14 25.75 24.98 -39.61
C LEU A 14 24.79 25.10 -38.44
N ALA A 15 23.49 25.34 -38.67
CA ALA A 15 22.47 25.38 -37.63
C ALA A 15 22.08 23.97 -37.13
N ALA A 16 22.16 22.93 -38.00
CA ALA A 16 21.87 21.55 -37.62
C ALA A 16 23.02 20.89 -36.82
N ALA A 17 24.25 21.35 -36.97
CA ALA A 17 25.41 20.83 -36.23
C ALA A 17 25.50 21.40 -34.77
N ALA A 18 24.88 22.55 -34.52
CA ALA A 18 24.87 23.17 -33.19
C ALA A 18 23.82 22.55 -32.20
N LEU A 19 22.85 21.79 -32.73
CA LEU A 19 21.83 21.11 -31.92
C LEU A 19 22.22 19.68 -31.50
N ALA A 20 23.29 19.12 -32.03
CA ALA A 20 23.72 17.75 -31.76
C ALA A 20 24.68 17.61 -30.56
N GLY A 21 24.97 18.70 -29.85
CA GLY A 21 25.99 18.74 -28.79
C GLY A 21 25.55 19.36 -27.47
N ALA A 22 24.25 19.63 -27.27
CA ALA A 22 23.82 20.02 -25.94
C ALA A 22 23.91 18.79 -25.02
N PRO A 23 24.74 18.79 -23.96
CA PRO A 23 24.71 17.71 -22.98
C PRO A 23 23.28 17.65 -22.46
N ALA A 24 22.69 16.45 -22.42
CA ALA A 24 21.43 16.25 -21.73
C ALA A 24 21.59 16.90 -20.36
N ALA A 25 20.86 17.97 -20.11
CA ALA A 25 20.86 18.61 -18.80
C ALA A 25 20.36 17.53 -17.82
N TYR A 26 21.28 16.91 -17.10
CA TYR A 26 20.92 16.07 -15.97
C TYR A 26 20.11 16.96 -15.04
N ALA A 27 18.82 16.67 -14.92
CA ALA A 27 18.00 17.33 -13.92
C ALA A 27 18.70 17.17 -12.56
N ALA A 28 18.85 18.26 -11.82
CA ALA A 28 19.44 18.18 -10.49
C ALA A 28 18.67 17.13 -9.66
N PRO A 29 19.37 16.31 -8.86
CA PRO A 29 18.70 15.31 -8.04
C PRO A 29 17.58 15.94 -7.21
N LYS A 30 16.42 15.32 -7.17
CA LYS A 30 15.28 15.78 -6.36
C LYS A 30 15.72 15.83 -4.89
N LYS A 31 15.39 16.92 -4.20
CA LYS A 31 15.80 17.17 -2.82
C LYS A 31 14.64 17.22 -1.82
N SER A 32 13.40 17.31 -2.31
CA SER A 32 12.22 17.38 -1.46
C SER A 32 11.24 16.29 -1.91
N PHE A 33 10.76 15.51 -0.93
CA PHE A 33 9.90 14.35 -1.15
C PHE A 33 8.68 14.41 -0.23
N LYS A 34 7.58 13.80 -0.67
CA LYS A 34 6.33 13.70 0.08
C LYS A 34 5.97 12.25 0.31
N VAL A 35 5.69 11.90 1.56
CA VAL A 35 5.20 10.59 1.99
C VAL A 35 3.81 10.77 2.58
N ALA A 36 2.80 10.11 2.02
CA ALA A 36 1.44 10.17 2.53
C ALA A 36 1.01 8.86 3.17
N TYR A 37 0.18 8.96 4.20
CA TYR A 37 -0.48 7.84 4.87
C TYR A 37 -1.91 8.22 5.27
N THR A 38 -2.78 7.24 5.42
CA THR A 38 -4.13 7.39 5.96
C THR A 38 -4.23 6.76 7.35
N VAL A 39 -5.36 6.97 8.04
CA VAL A 39 -5.59 6.40 9.36
C VAL A 39 -5.79 4.90 9.25
N TYR A 40 -4.74 4.17 9.55
CA TYR A 40 -4.69 2.73 9.73
C TYR A 40 -3.53 2.42 10.68
N ILE A 41 -3.72 1.48 11.62
CA ILE A 41 -2.75 1.23 12.70
C ILE A 41 -1.33 0.97 12.17
N GLY A 42 -1.19 0.25 11.06
CA GLY A 42 0.09 -0.06 10.43
C GLY A 42 0.85 1.15 9.90
N PHE A 43 0.16 2.27 9.64
CA PHE A 43 0.79 3.51 9.17
C PHE A 43 0.99 4.55 10.27
N MET A 44 0.39 4.36 11.46
CA MET A 44 0.40 5.37 12.52
C MET A 44 1.78 5.74 13.08
N PRO A 45 2.81 4.89 13.03
CA PRO A 45 4.16 5.33 13.36
C PRO A 45 4.63 6.56 12.57
N PHE A 46 4.10 6.81 11.37
CA PHE A 46 4.40 8.03 10.61
C PHE A 46 3.90 9.32 11.28
N ALA A 47 2.83 9.27 12.07
CA ALA A 47 2.39 10.42 12.88
C ALA A 47 3.47 10.82 13.90
N TYR A 48 4.09 9.83 14.54
CA TYR A 48 5.20 10.07 15.47
C TYR A 48 6.47 10.52 14.73
N LEU A 49 6.80 9.92 13.59
CA LEU A 49 7.93 10.35 12.76
C LEU A 49 7.83 11.83 12.37
N LYS A 50 6.61 12.32 12.11
CA LYS A 50 6.35 13.72 11.78
C LYS A 50 6.64 14.66 12.96
N SER A 51 6.25 14.28 14.18
CA SER A 51 6.30 15.15 15.38
C SER A 51 7.60 15.02 16.17
N SER A 52 8.25 13.86 16.17
CA SER A 52 9.42 13.55 17.01
C SER A 52 10.75 14.09 16.50
N GLY A 53 10.81 14.56 15.25
CA GLY A 53 12.05 14.95 14.57
C GLY A 53 12.89 13.79 14.04
N ILE A 54 12.45 12.52 14.20
CA ILE A 54 13.18 11.35 13.70
C ILE A 54 13.28 11.40 12.17
N MET A 55 12.17 11.69 11.47
CA MET A 55 12.19 11.81 10.00
C MET A 55 13.16 12.90 9.56
N LYS A 56 13.14 14.06 10.23
CA LYS A 56 14.07 15.15 9.92
C LYS A 56 15.53 14.73 10.11
N LYS A 57 15.85 14.05 11.19
CA LYS A 57 17.20 13.54 11.45
C LYS A 57 17.71 12.65 10.31
N TRP A 58 16.88 11.74 9.83
CA TRP A 58 17.23 10.84 8.74
C TRP A 58 17.31 11.56 7.39
N ALA A 59 16.41 12.51 7.13
CA ALA A 59 16.44 13.35 5.94
C ALA A 59 17.72 14.22 5.89
N ASP A 60 18.08 14.86 7.01
CA ASP A 60 19.30 15.66 7.14
C ASP A 60 20.57 14.81 6.89
N LYS A 61 20.61 13.57 7.34
CA LYS A 61 21.73 12.63 7.10
C LYS A 61 22.03 12.47 5.61
N TYR A 62 20.99 12.51 4.77
CA TYR A 62 21.10 12.35 3.32
C TYR A 62 21.00 13.67 2.53
N GLY A 63 20.89 14.81 3.22
CA GLY A 63 20.80 16.14 2.60
C GLY A 63 19.56 16.34 1.73
N ILE A 64 18.42 15.82 2.20
CA ILE A 64 17.10 15.89 1.56
C ILE A 64 16.05 16.40 2.55
N ASP A 65 14.88 16.77 2.03
CA ASP A 65 13.68 17.07 2.81
C ASP A 65 12.62 15.99 2.57
N VAL A 66 11.93 15.57 3.64
CA VAL A 66 10.81 14.62 3.58
C VAL A 66 9.62 15.19 4.36
N GLU A 67 8.56 15.52 3.64
CA GLU A 67 7.29 15.94 4.20
C GLU A 67 6.40 14.72 4.43
N ILE A 68 5.89 14.55 5.66
CA ILE A 68 4.91 13.51 6.01
C ILE A 68 3.51 14.12 6.01
N ILE A 69 2.60 13.54 5.23
CA ILE A 69 1.23 14.00 5.02
C ILE A 69 0.27 12.92 5.53
N GLN A 70 -0.60 13.27 6.48
CA GLN A 70 -1.77 12.44 6.80
C GLN A 70 -2.88 12.84 5.85
N ALA A 71 -3.31 11.90 5.00
CA ALA A 71 -4.42 12.07 4.09
C ALA A 71 -5.73 11.60 4.73
N ASN A 72 -6.84 12.25 4.38
CA ASN A 72 -8.16 11.91 4.93
C ASN A 72 -8.95 10.92 4.06
N ASP A 73 -8.47 10.66 2.84
CA ASP A 73 -9.11 9.80 1.85
C ASP A 73 -8.07 8.81 1.31
N TYR A 74 -8.35 7.52 1.48
CA TYR A 74 -7.46 6.45 1.09
C TYR A 74 -7.25 6.39 -0.43
N VAL A 75 -8.34 6.31 -1.19
CA VAL A 75 -8.30 6.25 -2.67
C VAL A 75 -7.75 7.56 -3.25
N GLY A 76 -8.13 8.70 -2.65
CA GLY A 76 -7.62 10.01 -3.02
C GLY A 76 -6.11 10.13 -2.86
N SER A 77 -5.53 9.55 -1.80
CA SER A 77 -4.08 9.55 -1.60
C SER A 77 -3.34 8.73 -2.67
N ILE A 78 -3.90 7.60 -3.09
CA ILE A 78 -3.35 6.78 -4.18
C ILE A 78 -3.43 7.54 -5.52
N ASN A 79 -4.54 8.24 -5.77
CA ASN A 79 -4.69 9.06 -6.98
C ASN A 79 -3.67 10.20 -7.03
N GLN A 80 -3.38 10.86 -5.91
CA GLN A 80 -2.32 11.88 -5.82
C GLN A 80 -0.93 11.27 -6.09
N PHE A 81 -0.67 10.05 -5.61
CA PHE A 81 0.54 9.31 -5.94
C PHE A 81 0.63 9.01 -7.45
N ILE A 82 -0.44 8.52 -8.07
CA ILE A 82 -0.51 8.26 -9.53
C ILE A 82 -0.27 9.55 -10.32
N ALA A 83 -0.79 10.69 -9.86
CA ALA A 83 -0.57 12.01 -10.45
C ALA A 83 0.87 12.55 -10.25
N GLY A 84 1.69 11.91 -9.41
CA GLY A 84 3.05 12.36 -9.10
C GLY A 84 3.14 13.52 -8.11
N GLU A 85 2.05 13.81 -7.38
CA GLU A 85 2.00 14.83 -6.33
C GLU A 85 2.62 14.34 -5.00
N ILE A 86 2.67 13.02 -4.82
CA ILE A 86 3.21 12.29 -3.68
C ILE A 86 4.24 11.29 -4.19
N ASP A 87 5.37 11.13 -3.49
CA ASP A 87 6.48 10.26 -3.89
C ASP A 87 6.38 8.84 -3.34
N ALA A 88 5.78 8.71 -2.16
CA ALA A 88 5.45 7.41 -1.56
C ALA A 88 4.13 7.49 -0.80
N VAL A 89 3.35 6.41 -0.86
CA VAL A 89 2.03 6.34 -0.23
C VAL A 89 1.86 5.01 0.49
N GLY A 90 1.27 5.06 1.70
CA GLY A 90 0.87 3.89 2.47
C GLY A 90 -0.41 3.28 1.91
N VAL A 91 -0.35 1.99 1.55
CA VAL A 91 -1.46 1.26 0.91
C VAL A 91 -1.43 -0.21 1.30
N ALA A 92 -2.58 -0.88 1.19
CA ALA A 92 -2.59 -2.34 1.11
C ALA A 92 -1.91 -2.80 -0.19
N SER A 93 -1.14 -3.87 -0.13
CA SER A 93 -0.28 -4.32 -1.24
C SER A 93 -1.05 -4.60 -2.54
N MET A 94 -2.26 -5.16 -2.43
CA MET A 94 -3.14 -5.41 -3.59
C MET A 94 -3.57 -4.10 -4.27
N ASP A 95 -3.94 -3.09 -3.49
CA ASP A 95 -4.40 -1.80 -4.00
C ASP A 95 -3.22 -1.03 -4.61
N GLY A 96 -2.03 -1.17 -4.00
CA GLY A 96 -0.77 -0.66 -4.55
C GLY A 96 -0.37 -1.29 -5.89
N LEU A 97 -0.79 -2.54 -6.14
CA LEU A 97 -0.64 -3.16 -7.46
C LEU A 97 -1.69 -2.63 -8.44
N THR A 98 -2.98 -2.74 -8.09
CA THR A 98 -4.07 -2.59 -9.06
C THR A 98 -4.29 -1.15 -9.48
N MET A 99 -4.36 -0.21 -8.54
CA MET A 99 -4.69 1.19 -8.85
C MET A 99 -3.57 1.90 -9.62
N PRO A 100 -2.28 1.86 -9.19
CA PRO A 100 -1.21 2.46 -9.98
C PRO A 100 -0.98 1.75 -11.31
N ALA A 101 -1.09 0.42 -11.38
CA ALA A 101 -0.91 -0.33 -12.63
C ALA A 101 -1.97 0.05 -13.67
N ALA A 102 -3.24 0.23 -13.26
CA ALA A 102 -4.30 0.73 -14.13
C ALA A 102 -3.99 2.13 -14.66
N GLY A 103 -3.33 2.99 -13.85
CA GLY A 103 -2.80 4.29 -14.26
C GLY A 103 -1.50 4.22 -15.07
N GLY A 104 -0.99 3.01 -15.37
CA GLY A 104 0.27 2.82 -16.12
C GLY A 104 1.53 3.05 -15.29
N VAL A 105 1.43 3.23 -13.99
CA VAL A 105 2.56 3.48 -13.09
C VAL A 105 3.21 2.17 -12.70
N ASP A 106 4.55 2.12 -12.82
CA ASP A 106 5.40 1.03 -12.33
C ASP A 106 5.83 1.35 -10.89
N THR A 107 5.47 0.49 -9.96
CA THR A 107 5.68 0.69 -8.53
C THR A 107 6.68 -0.29 -7.93
N SER A 108 7.39 0.17 -6.90
CA SER A 108 8.20 -0.68 -6.03
C SER A 108 7.76 -0.52 -4.58
N ILE A 109 7.74 -1.61 -3.84
CA ILE A 109 7.61 -1.55 -2.38
C ILE A 109 8.87 -0.89 -1.83
N LEU A 110 8.66 0.23 -1.16
CA LEU A 110 9.68 0.97 -0.41
C LEU A 110 9.89 0.35 0.97
N LEU A 111 8.78 -0.02 1.62
CA LEU A 111 8.72 -0.49 2.99
C LEU A 111 7.50 -1.39 3.17
N ILE A 112 7.65 -2.53 3.83
CA ILE A 112 6.53 -3.27 4.41
C ILE A 112 6.42 -2.91 5.88
N THR A 113 5.22 -2.53 6.32
CA THR A 113 4.96 -2.13 7.71
C THR A 113 4.50 -3.29 8.56
N ASP A 114 3.54 -4.05 8.06
CA ASP A 114 2.83 -5.10 8.78
C ASP A 114 1.99 -5.95 7.81
N TYR A 115 1.24 -6.88 8.39
CA TYR A 115 0.07 -7.47 7.75
C TYR A 115 -1.10 -7.53 8.74
N SER A 116 -2.29 -7.43 8.21
CA SER A 116 -3.54 -7.57 8.97
C SER A 116 -3.66 -8.98 9.54
N ASN A 117 -3.90 -9.10 10.85
CA ASN A 117 -4.01 -10.37 11.57
C ASN A 117 -5.23 -10.36 12.51
N GLY A 118 -6.40 -10.15 11.92
CA GLY A 118 -7.67 -9.97 12.61
C GLY A 118 -8.16 -8.51 12.65
N ASN A 119 -7.50 -7.61 11.89
CA ASN A 119 -7.91 -6.21 11.76
C ASN A 119 -9.02 -6.05 10.70
N ASP A 120 -8.87 -6.71 9.55
CA ASP A 120 -9.90 -6.77 8.51
C ASP A 120 -10.92 -7.86 8.83
N ILE A 121 -12.21 -7.52 8.78
CA ILE A 121 -13.29 -8.36 9.30
C ILE A 121 -14.51 -8.36 8.38
N VAL A 122 -15.06 -9.55 8.15
CA VAL A 122 -16.38 -9.78 7.58
C VAL A 122 -17.39 -9.84 8.71
N VAL A 123 -18.29 -8.86 8.81
CA VAL A 123 -19.30 -8.77 9.87
C VAL A 123 -20.72 -9.02 9.36
N SER A 124 -21.56 -9.60 10.19
CA SER A 124 -22.96 -9.84 9.86
C SER A 124 -23.87 -9.68 11.07
N LYS A 125 -25.05 -9.04 10.86
CA LYS A 125 -26.14 -8.98 11.83
C LYS A 125 -26.96 -10.25 11.88
N THR A 126 -26.91 -11.11 10.85
CA THR A 126 -27.85 -12.24 10.71
C THR A 126 -27.18 -13.57 10.42
N ALA A 127 -26.17 -13.63 9.55
CA ALA A 127 -25.43 -14.84 9.23
C ALA A 127 -24.54 -15.29 10.41
N LYS A 128 -24.24 -16.59 10.47
CA LYS A 128 -23.37 -17.20 11.46
C LYS A 128 -22.16 -17.90 10.86
N ASP A 129 -22.15 -18.04 9.55
CA ASP A 129 -21.03 -18.64 8.77
C ASP A 129 -20.85 -17.83 7.49
N VAL A 130 -19.60 -17.63 7.06
CA VAL A 130 -19.28 -16.84 5.86
C VAL A 130 -19.91 -17.41 4.59
N LYS A 131 -20.11 -18.73 4.48
CA LYS A 131 -20.79 -19.37 3.35
C LYS A 131 -22.24 -18.94 3.17
N GLU A 132 -22.91 -18.48 4.23
CA GLU A 132 -24.29 -17.96 4.16
C GLU A 132 -24.37 -16.63 3.38
N LEU A 133 -23.23 -16.00 3.10
CA LEU A 133 -23.16 -14.78 2.30
C LEU A 133 -23.32 -15.02 0.80
N ALA A 134 -23.28 -16.28 0.33
CA ALA A 134 -23.56 -16.60 -1.06
C ALA A 134 -24.98 -16.13 -1.45
N GLY A 135 -25.07 -15.34 -2.52
CA GLY A 135 -26.31 -14.71 -2.99
C GLY A 135 -26.80 -13.51 -2.18
N GLN A 136 -26.14 -13.14 -1.08
CA GLN A 136 -26.49 -11.99 -0.25
C GLN A 136 -25.80 -10.72 -0.71
N ASP A 137 -26.43 -9.56 -0.41
CA ASP A 137 -25.79 -8.26 -0.57
C ASP A 137 -24.77 -8.03 0.55
N VAL A 138 -23.51 -7.81 0.19
CA VAL A 138 -22.41 -7.56 1.11
C VAL A 138 -21.79 -6.20 0.78
N TYR A 139 -21.83 -5.29 1.74
CA TYR A 139 -21.35 -3.92 1.58
C TYR A 139 -19.86 -3.84 1.93
N LEU A 140 -19.08 -3.24 1.05
CA LEU A 140 -17.64 -3.11 1.19
C LEU A 140 -17.06 -2.08 0.20
N LEU A 141 -15.84 -1.67 0.39
CA LEU A 141 -15.10 -0.95 -0.64
C LEU A 141 -14.74 -1.97 -1.74
N GLN A 142 -15.48 -1.93 -2.86
CA GLN A 142 -15.27 -2.88 -3.95
C GLN A 142 -13.86 -2.77 -4.54
N TYR A 143 -13.32 -3.92 -4.93
CA TYR A 143 -12.00 -4.05 -5.58
C TYR A 143 -10.81 -3.71 -4.68
N SER A 144 -11.03 -3.50 -3.39
CA SER A 144 -10.00 -3.36 -2.36
C SER A 144 -9.73 -4.70 -1.65
N VAL A 145 -8.83 -4.68 -0.67
CA VAL A 145 -8.55 -5.85 0.19
C VAL A 145 -9.77 -6.34 0.97
N SER A 146 -10.78 -5.48 1.23
CA SER A 146 -12.05 -5.93 1.82
C SER A 146 -12.80 -6.90 0.89
N HIS A 147 -12.79 -6.65 -0.42
CA HIS A 147 -13.36 -7.57 -1.40
C HIS A 147 -12.54 -8.86 -1.50
N TYR A 148 -11.20 -8.74 -1.44
CA TYR A 148 -10.30 -9.89 -1.39
C TYR A 148 -10.57 -10.76 -0.15
N LEU A 149 -10.71 -10.17 1.04
CA LEU A 149 -11.01 -10.88 2.28
C LEU A 149 -12.31 -11.69 2.19
N LEU A 150 -13.38 -11.08 1.66
CA LEU A 150 -14.65 -11.76 1.44
C LEU A 150 -14.47 -12.98 0.53
N ASN A 151 -13.80 -12.79 -0.60
CA ASN A 151 -13.55 -13.85 -1.56
C ASN A 151 -12.75 -14.99 -0.94
N ARG A 152 -11.68 -14.69 -0.19
CA ARG A 152 -10.88 -15.69 0.51
C ARG A 152 -11.68 -16.46 1.58
N GLY A 153 -12.54 -15.76 2.31
CA GLY A 153 -13.44 -16.39 3.28
C GLY A 153 -14.37 -17.41 2.61
N LEU A 154 -14.98 -17.02 1.48
CA LEU A 154 -15.85 -17.91 0.70
C LEU A 154 -15.09 -19.12 0.12
N GLN A 155 -13.90 -18.89 -0.44
CA GLN A 155 -13.04 -19.96 -0.97
C GLN A 155 -12.66 -20.98 0.11
N LEU A 156 -12.24 -20.53 1.29
CA LEU A 156 -11.90 -21.41 2.41
C LEU A 156 -13.12 -22.16 2.96
N ALA A 157 -14.32 -21.63 2.74
CA ALA A 157 -15.59 -22.30 3.04
C ALA A 157 -16.08 -23.24 1.91
N GLY A 158 -15.28 -23.38 0.83
CA GLY A 158 -15.59 -24.29 -0.30
C GLY A 158 -16.43 -23.65 -1.42
N ILE A 159 -16.48 -22.33 -1.50
CA ILE A 159 -17.20 -21.58 -2.55
C ILE A 159 -16.17 -20.83 -3.41
N ASP A 160 -15.77 -21.43 -4.53
CA ASP A 160 -14.72 -20.92 -5.41
C ASP A 160 -15.20 -19.85 -6.41
N ASP A 161 -16.53 -19.64 -6.54
CA ASP A 161 -17.08 -18.61 -7.42
C ASP A 161 -16.79 -17.20 -6.85
N PRO A 162 -15.97 -16.38 -7.52
CA PRO A 162 -15.61 -15.05 -7.04
C PRO A 162 -16.78 -14.05 -7.07
N THR A 163 -17.92 -14.45 -7.66
CA THR A 163 -19.17 -13.66 -7.74
C THR A 163 -20.28 -14.21 -6.84
N ALA A 164 -19.96 -15.18 -6.00
CA ALA A 164 -20.95 -15.86 -5.14
C ALA A 164 -21.71 -14.89 -4.22
N ALA A 165 -21.06 -13.90 -3.64
CA ALA A 165 -21.71 -12.82 -2.91
C ALA A 165 -21.96 -11.61 -3.83
N LYS A 166 -23.08 -10.92 -3.62
CA LYS A 166 -23.41 -9.67 -4.35
C LYS A 166 -22.75 -8.50 -3.65
N THR A 167 -21.60 -8.07 -4.13
CA THR A 167 -20.90 -6.94 -3.51
C THR A 167 -21.57 -5.61 -3.85
N VAL A 168 -21.76 -4.76 -2.84
CA VAL A 168 -22.32 -3.41 -2.95
C VAL A 168 -21.25 -2.41 -2.53
N ASN A 169 -20.88 -1.51 -3.46
CA ASN A 169 -19.82 -0.54 -3.17
C ASN A 169 -20.28 0.53 -2.19
N ILE A 170 -19.48 0.77 -1.18
CA ILE A 170 -19.64 1.86 -0.22
C ILE A 170 -18.24 2.32 0.23
N SER A 171 -18.10 3.63 0.47
CA SER A 171 -16.82 4.19 0.94
C SER A 171 -16.52 3.79 2.39
N ASP A 172 -15.23 3.75 2.72
CA ASP A 172 -14.76 3.55 4.09
C ASP A 172 -15.26 4.63 5.06
N ALA A 173 -15.39 5.87 4.60
CA ALA A 173 -15.93 6.97 5.39
C ALA A 173 -17.40 6.78 5.80
N GLU A 174 -18.18 6.01 5.04
CA GLU A 174 -19.63 5.88 5.22
C GLU A 174 -20.05 4.53 5.81
N ILE A 175 -19.27 3.48 5.58
CA ILE A 175 -19.68 2.08 5.83
C ILE A 175 -20.10 1.80 7.28
N SER A 176 -19.35 2.31 8.26
CA SER A 176 -19.65 2.06 9.68
C SER A 176 -20.96 2.71 10.10
N ALA A 177 -21.15 3.99 9.78
CA ALA A 177 -22.37 4.72 10.09
C ALA A 177 -23.60 4.12 9.37
N ALA A 178 -23.46 3.73 8.11
CA ALA A 178 -24.50 3.07 7.35
C ALA A 178 -24.88 1.71 7.92
N PHE A 179 -23.89 0.88 8.27
CA PHE A 179 -24.14 -0.42 8.89
C PHE A 179 -24.90 -0.29 10.22
N ILE A 180 -24.51 0.67 11.06
CA ILE A 180 -25.13 0.89 12.37
C ILE A 180 -26.58 1.39 12.21
N SER A 181 -26.82 2.35 11.30
CA SER A 181 -28.12 3.06 11.21
C SER A 181 -29.14 2.39 10.30
N GLN A 182 -28.71 1.53 9.36
CA GLN A 182 -29.59 0.94 8.36
C GLN A 182 -29.84 -0.54 8.63
N ASP A 183 -31.08 -0.91 8.97
CA ASP A 183 -31.45 -2.31 9.20
C ASP A 183 -31.36 -3.19 7.95
N ALA A 184 -31.47 -2.61 6.77
CA ALA A 184 -31.34 -3.31 5.49
C ALA A 184 -29.91 -3.79 5.25
N MET A 185 -28.91 -3.08 5.76
CA MET A 185 -27.49 -3.42 5.65
C MET A 185 -27.13 -4.53 6.65
N LYS A 186 -27.17 -5.79 6.21
CA LYS A 186 -26.98 -6.97 7.08
C LYS A 186 -25.54 -7.43 7.16
N HIS A 187 -24.77 -7.27 6.09
CA HIS A 187 -23.42 -7.80 5.93
C HIS A 187 -22.48 -6.72 5.44
N ALA A 188 -21.31 -6.62 6.04
CA ALA A 188 -20.28 -5.67 5.63
C ALA A 188 -18.88 -6.27 5.78
N VAL A 189 -17.93 -5.70 5.03
CA VAL A 189 -16.50 -6.00 5.19
C VAL A 189 -15.76 -4.68 5.29
N SER A 190 -14.96 -4.56 6.34
CA SER A 190 -14.12 -3.40 6.58
C SER A 190 -13.01 -3.76 7.57
N TRP A 191 -12.29 -2.75 8.03
CA TRP A 191 -11.17 -2.89 8.97
C TRP A 191 -11.40 -2.03 10.23
N LYS A 192 -10.61 -2.28 11.27
CA LYS A 192 -10.62 -1.45 12.47
C LYS A 192 -10.01 -0.06 12.20
N PRO A 193 -10.53 1.01 12.82
CA PRO A 193 -11.53 1.01 13.89
C PRO A 193 -12.98 0.87 13.43
N LEU A 194 -13.30 0.92 12.14
CA LEU A 194 -14.66 0.96 11.61
C LEU A 194 -15.50 -0.25 12.05
N THR A 195 -14.90 -1.44 12.05
CA THR A 195 -15.58 -2.68 12.43
C THR A 195 -15.81 -2.82 13.95
N GLU A 196 -15.05 -2.10 14.78
CA GLU A 196 -15.26 -2.11 16.24
C GLU A 196 -16.64 -1.59 16.61
N ASP A 197 -17.09 -0.50 15.98
CA ASP A 197 -18.43 0.04 16.23
C ASP A 197 -19.52 -0.82 15.60
N MET A 198 -19.28 -1.42 14.44
CA MET A 198 -20.21 -2.38 13.85
C MET A 198 -20.44 -3.60 14.73
N LEU A 199 -19.38 -4.12 15.37
CA LEU A 199 -19.47 -5.28 16.27
C LEU A 199 -20.21 -5.00 17.58
N LYS A 200 -20.37 -3.73 17.97
CA LYS A 200 -21.20 -3.33 19.13
C LYS A 200 -22.71 -3.39 18.82
N VAL A 201 -23.11 -3.45 17.54
CA VAL A 201 -24.52 -3.59 17.17
C VAL A 201 -25.02 -4.97 17.57
N ALA A 202 -26.14 -5.00 18.31
CA ALA A 202 -26.69 -6.25 18.86
C ALA A 202 -26.91 -7.32 17.76
N GLY A 203 -26.44 -8.53 18.01
CA GLY A 203 -26.55 -9.67 17.10
C GLY A 203 -25.46 -9.73 16.02
N THR A 204 -24.62 -8.68 15.87
CA THR A 204 -23.50 -8.70 14.93
C THR A 204 -22.43 -9.69 15.36
N THR A 205 -21.92 -10.44 14.39
CA THR A 205 -20.89 -11.47 14.55
C THR A 205 -19.74 -11.21 13.58
N ASN A 206 -18.51 -11.50 13.98
CA ASN A 206 -17.38 -11.71 13.09
C ASN A 206 -17.54 -13.09 12.44
N LEU A 207 -17.71 -13.13 11.11
CA LEU A 207 -17.84 -14.39 10.35
C LEU A 207 -16.50 -14.91 9.88
N PHE A 208 -15.60 -14.00 9.53
CA PHE A 208 -14.27 -14.29 9.01
C PHE A 208 -13.39 -13.06 9.16
N ASP A 209 -12.13 -13.24 9.49
CA ASP A 209 -11.17 -12.16 9.58
C ASP A 209 -9.80 -12.54 9.03
N SER A 210 -8.93 -11.56 8.87
CA SER A 210 -7.60 -11.70 8.27
C SER A 210 -6.64 -12.62 9.03
N SER A 211 -6.92 -12.96 10.31
CA SER A 211 -6.11 -13.95 11.04
C SER A 211 -6.19 -15.37 10.46
N LYS A 212 -7.19 -15.62 9.61
CA LYS A 212 -7.35 -16.90 8.89
C LYS A 212 -6.54 -16.98 7.60
N ILE A 213 -5.98 -15.87 7.16
CA ILE A 213 -5.15 -15.72 5.96
C ILE A 213 -3.89 -14.89 6.28
N PRO A 214 -3.06 -15.31 7.26
CA PRO A 214 -1.94 -14.51 7.75
C PRO A 214 -0.97 -14.17 6.63
N GLY A 215 -0.59 -12.88 6.54
CA GLY A 215 0.32 -12.37 5.53
C GLY A 215 -0.32 -12.05 4.17
N GLU A 216 -1.59 -12.44 3.90
CA GLU A 216 -2.22 -12.16 2.60
C GLU A 216 -2.65 -10.68 2.45
N ILE A 217 -2.97 -9.99 3.54
CA ILE A 217 -3.27 -8.54 3.54
C ILE A 217 -2.07 -7.83 4.13
N MET A 218 -1.11 -7.50 3.26
CA MET A 218 0.10 -6.77 3.62
C MET A 218 -0.14 -5.27 3.48
N ASP A 219 0.40 -4.50 4.41
CA ASP A 219 0.44 -3.05 4.34
C ASP A 219 1.85 -2.58 4.01
N VAL A 220 1.94 -1.70 3.02
CA VAL A 220 3.20 -1.29 2.43
C VAL A 220 3.21 0.20 2.13
N PHE A 221 4.39 0.78 2.08
CA PHE A 221 4.60 2.03 1.35
C PHE A 221 5.17 1.69 -0.02
N ILE A 222 4.50 2.21 -1.05
CA ILE A 222 4.96 2.11 -2.43
C ILE A 222 5.52 3.44 -2.90
N GLY A 223 6.48 3.38 -3.81
CA GLY A 223 6.99 4.51 -4.57
C GLY A 223 7.07 4.18 -6.06
N ASN A 224 7.11 5.20 -6.91
CA ASN A 224 7.40 5.00 -8.32
C ASN A 224 8.80 4.39 -8.48
N THR A 225 8.92 3.31 -9.25
CA THR A 225 10.17 2.55 -9.39
C THR A 225 11.33 3.42 -9.88
N ALA A 226 11.09 4.30 -10.87
CA ALA A 226 12.11 5.22 -11.37
C ALA A 226 12.52 6.23 -10.29
N THR A 227 11.55 6.82 -9.56
CA THR A 227 11.83 7.76 -8.46
C THR A 227 12.71 7.13 -7.40
N LEU A 228 12.39 5.91 -6.94
CA LEU A 228 13.19 5.21 -5.92
C LEU A 228 14.58 4.84 -6.42
N LYS A 229 14.70 4.43 -7.69
CA LYS A 229 15.98 4.10 -8.33
C LYS A 229 16.89 5.32 -8.45
N ASP A 230 16.33 6.46 -8.86
CA ASP A 230 17.08 7.69 -9.08
C ASP A 230 17.39 8.44 -7.77
N ASN A 231 16.65 8.13 -6.69
CA ASN A 231 16.79 8.78 -5.38
C ASN A 231 16.87 7.75 -4.25
N PRO A 232 17.89 6.89 -4.20
CA PRO A 232 17.99 5.83 -3.18
C PRO A 232 18.12 6.38 -1.75
N ASP A 233 18.64 7.60 -1.59
CA ASP A 233 18.79 8.26 -0.29
C ASP A 233 17.43 8.61 0.34
N PHE A 234 16.42 8.91 -0.49
CA PHE A 234 15.04 9.07 -0.01
C PHE A 234 14.52 7.76 0.61
N ALA A 235 14.70 6.65 -0.09
CA ALA A 235 14.27 5.35 0.41
C ALA A 235 14.99 4.98 1.72
N LYS A 236 16.31 5.19 1.78
CA LYS A 236 17.11 4.93 2.98
C LYS A 236 16.68 5.78 4.18
N ALA A 237 16.38 7.07 3.94
CA ALA A 237 15.89 7.97 4.99
C ALA A 237 14.56 7.49 5.57
N VAL A 238 13.59 7.13 4.72
CA VAL A 238 12.27 6.66 5.15
C VAL A 238 12.37 5.33 5.90
N VAL A 239 13.08 4.35 5.35
CA VAL A 239 13.25 3.03 5.97
C VAL A 239 14.01 3.11 7.29
N GLY A 240 15.07 3.93 7.34
CA GLY A 240 15.85 4.14 8.57
C GLY A 240 15.01 4.80 9.68
N ALA A 241 14.24 5.85 9.33
CA ALA A 241 13.34 6.51 10.27
C ALA A 241 12.27 5.54 10.79
N TRP A 242 11.70 4.73 9.91
CA TRP A 242 10.68 3.73 10.25
C TRP A 242 11.20 2.73 11.30
N TYR A 243 12.31 2.06 11.05
CA TYR A 243 12.82 1.06 11.99
C TYR A 243 13.35 1.67 13.29
N GLU A 244 13.79 2.93 13.29
CA GLU A 244 14.08 3.64 14.53
C GLU A 244 12.81 3.85 15.37
N ALA A 245 11.71 4.26 14.77
CA ALA A 245 10.44 4.43 15.46
C ALA A 245 9.90 3.09 15.97
N LEU A 246 9.93 2.02 15.16
CA LEU A 246 9.50 0.70 15.60
C LEU A 246 10.40 0.13 16.71
N GLY A 247 11.69 0.43 16.68
CA GLY A 247 12.61 0.11 17.78
C GLY A 247 12.20 0.76 19.10
N ILE A 248 11.75 2.02 19.05
CA ILE A 248 11.21 2.74 20.22
C ILE A 248 9.93 2.05 20.71
N LEU A 249 8.99 1.77 19.81
CA LEU A 249 7.72 1.14 20.17
C LEU A 249 7.94 -0.25 20.80
N LYS A 250 8.87 -1.04 20.25
CA LYS A 250 9.23 -2.37 20.75
C LYS A 250 9.92 -2.32 22.11
N ALA A 251 10.79 -1.34 22.31
CA ALA A 251 11.56 -1.21 23.56
C ALA A 251 10.70 -0.81 24.77
N GLY A 252 9.57 -0.15 24.54
CA GLY A 252 8.76 0.40 25.63
C GLY A 252 9.38 1.64 26.28
N GLY A 253 8.83 2.02 27.46
CA GLY A 253 9.30 3.18 28.23
C GLY A 253 8.72 4.50 27.73
N GLU A 254 9.21 5.62 28.26
CA GLU A 254 8.66 6.97 28.07
C GLU A 254 8.46 7.35 26.60
N LYS A 255 9.45 7.12 25.75
CA LYS A 255 9.35 7.44 24.32
C LYS A 255 8.29 6.59 23.59
N ALA A 256 8.12 5.34 24.00
CA ALA A 256 7.07 4.50 23.43
C ALA A 256 5.67 4.95 23.89
N GLU A 257 5.53 5.42 25.12
CA GLU A 257 4.29 6.01 25.61
C GLU A 257 3.96 7.33 24.89
N ASP A 258 4.95 8.20 24.66
CA ASP A 258 4.78 9.38 23.83
C ASP A 258 4.33 9.01 22.41
N MET A 259 4.95 8.01 21.81
CA MET A 259 4.59 7.53 20.49
C MET A 259 3.14 6.99 20.47
N ARG A 260 2.77 6.18 21.45
CA ARG A 260 1.40 5.67 21.61
C ARG A 260 0.38 6.81 21.77
N ALA A 261 0.70 7.85 22.55
CA ALA A 261 -0.16 9.02 22.73
C ALA A 261 -0.37 9.78 21.41
N VAL A 262 0.71 9.98 20.62
CA VAL A 262 0.63 10.60 19.29
C VAL A 262 -0.23 9.75 18.33
N MET A 263 -0.02 8.42 18.28
CA MET A 263 -0.79 7.51 17.46
C MET A 263 -2.28 7.53 17.84
N THR A 264 -2.58 7.44 19.15
CA THR A 264 -3.96 7.50 19.69
C THR A 264 -4.68 8.77 19.27
N SER A 265 -4.01 9.91 19.45
CA SER A 265 -4.54 11.23 19.07
C SER A 265 -4.79 11.34 17.56
N ALA A 266 -3.84 10.90 16.74
CA ALA A 266 -3.95 10.96 15.28
C ALA A 266 -5.02 10.02 14.71
N MET A 267 -5.32 8.92 15.41
CA MET A 267 -6.39 7.97 15.06
C MET A 267 -7.76 8.41 15.56
N GLY A 268 -7.83 9.36 16.49
CA GLY A 268 -9.10 9.73 17.13
C GLY A 268 -9.70 8.63 18.02
N THR A 269 -8.84 7.79 18.62
CA THR A 269 -9.23 6.67 19.50
C THR A 269 -8.70 6.89 20.92
N ASP A 270 -8.88 5.92 21.82
CA ASP A 270 -8.28 5.88 23.15
C ASP A 270 -7.18 4.80 23.23
N ALA A 271 -6.54 4.69 24.40
CA ALA A 271 -5.46 3.73 24.61
C ALA A 271 -5.93 2.28 24.45
N SER A 272 -7.19 1.97 24.78
CA SER A 272 -7.74 0.61 24.62
C SER A 272 -8.02 0.29 23.17
N GLY A 273 -8.54 1.25 22.39
CA GLY A 273 -8.75 1.11 20.96
C GLY A 273 -7.44 1.00 20.19
N LEU A 274 -6.40 1.77 20.58
CA LEU A 274 -5.06 1.60 20.01
C LEU A 274 -4.53 0.18 20.28
N GLN A 275 -4.62 -0.31 21.53
CA GLN A 275 -4.11 -1.63 21.88
C GLN A 275 -4.86 -2.74 21.13
N ALA A 276 -6.19 -2.67 21.03
CA ALA A 276 -7.00 -3.64 20.29
C ALA A 276 -6.61 -3.75 18.81
N GLN A 277 -6.18 -2.63 18.18
CA GLN A 277 -5.70 -2.63 16.80
C GLN A 277 -4.27 -3.17 16.71
N LEU A 278 -3.39 -2.83 17.66
CA LEU A 278 -2.04 -3.41 17.74
C LEU A 278 -2.08 -4.93 17.90
N ASP A 279 -3.01 -5.47 18.71
CA ASP A 279 -3.17 -6.91 18.95
C ASP A 279 -3.67 -7.68 17.73
N THR A 280 -4.25 -6.98 16.75
CA THR A 280 -4.80 -7.56 15.51
C THR A 280 -4.02 -7.18 14.26
N THR A 281 -2.78 -6.72 14.43
CA THR A 281 -1.86 -6.33 13.36
C THR A 281 -0.48 -6.90 13.65
N HIS A 282 0.08 -7.62 12.71
CA HIS A 282 1.42 -8.18 12.83
C HIS A 282 2.45 -7.20 12.30
N PHE A 283 3.00 -6.34 13.15
CA PHE A 283 4.09 -5.44 12.80
C PHE A 283 5.41 -6.19 12.59
N PHE A 284 6.15 -5.79 11.57
CA PHE A 284 7.55 -6.18 11.40
C PHE A 284 8.45 -5.23 12.21
N TYR A 285 8.61 -5.53 13.50
CA TYR A 285 9.36 -4.67 14.43
C TYR A 285 10.85 -4.55 14.12
N THR A 286 11.38 -5.43 13.30
CA THR A 286 12.77 -5.39 12.88
C THR A 286 12.92 -5.56 11.37
N PRO A 287 13.95 -4.94 10.76
CA PRO A 287 14.18 -5.11 9.33
C PRO A 287 14.53 -6.57 8.96
N GLN A 288 15.07 -7.36 9.90
CA GLN A 288 15.37 -8.77 9.70
C GLN A 288 14.09 -9.60 9.53
N GLU A 289 13.06 -9.37 10.36
CA GLU A 289 11.76 -10.01 10.27
C GLU A 289 11.08 -9.67 8.92
N ALA A 290 11.05 -8.40 8.55
CA ALA A 290 10.49 -7.93 7.30
C ALA A 290 11.20 -8.50 6.07
N ALA A 291 12.54 -8.48 6.05
CA ALA A 291 13.32 -9.04 4.96
C ALA A 291 13.11 -10.55 4.82
N SER A 292 13.04 -11.27 5.94
CA SER A 292 12.77 -12.72 5.95
C SER A 292 11.40 -13.04 5.38
N PHE A 293 10.38 -12.26 5.73
CA PHE A 293 9.03 -12.43 5.19
C PHE A 293 8.97 -12.15 3.69
N LEU A 294 9.52 -11.01 3.23
CA LEU A 294 9.52 -10.64 1.81
C LEU A 294 10.24 -11.66 0.93
N LEU A 295 11.33 -12.26 1.44
CA LEU A 295 12.14 -13.26 0.73
C LEU A 295 11.61 -14.69 0.87
N SER A 296 10.56 -14.91 1.66
CA SER A 296 10.03 -16.24 1.88
C SER A 296 9.33 -16.78 0.62
N PRO A 297 9.39 -18.10 0.36
CA PRO A 297 8.61 -18.72 -0.71
C PRO A 297 7.09 -18.52 -0.56
N GLU A 298 6.62 -18.31 0.66
CA GLU A 298 5.20 -18.05 0.94
C GLU A 298 4.76 -16.70 0.39
N ASN A 299 5.64 -15.67 0.43
CA ASN A 299 5.33 -14.36 -0.15
C ASN A 299 5.02 -14.45 -1.66
N ALA A 300 5.74 -15.28 -2.41
CA ALA A 300 5.44 -15.51 -3.82
C ALA A 300 4.06 -16.16 -4.04
N LYS A 301 3.65 -17.09 -3.15
CA LYS A 301 2.30 -17.70 -3.22
C LYS A 301 1.22 -16.68 -2.89
N ILE A 302 1.44 -15.82 -1.88
CA ILE A 302 0.54 -14.73 -1.53
C ILE A 302 0.32 -13.83 -2.74
N TRP A 303 1.37 -13.37 -3.40
CA TRP A 303 1.26 -12.56 -4.61
C TRP A 303 0.54 -13.28 -5.76
N ASN A 304 0.70 -14.60 -5.86
CA ASN A 304 -0.06 -15.39 -6.84
C ASN A 304 -1.57 -15.44 -6.52
N ASN A 305 -1.97 -15.53 -5.25
CA ASN A 305 -3.37 -15.45 -4.83
C ASN A 305 -3.95 -14.07 -5.15
N ILE A 306 -3.23 -13.01 -4.77
CA ILE A 306 -3.62 -11.61 -5.03
C ILE A 306 -3.83 -11.38 -6.53
N ARG A 307 -2.86 -11.70 -7.39
CA ARG A 307 -2.98 -11.46 -8.85
C ARG A 307 -4.10 -12.29 -9.48
N THR A 308 -4.36 -13.49 -8.96
CA THR A 308 -5.46 -14.34 -9.44
C THR A 308 -6.81 -13.67 -9.16
N PHE A 309 -7.02 -13.23 -7.94
CA PHE A 309 -8.21 -12.45 -7.57
C PHE A 309 -8.34 -11.18 -8.42
N CYS A 310 -7.27 -10.40 -8.54
CA CYS A 310 -7.27 -9.18 -9.33
C CYS A 310 -7.68 -9.42 -10.79
N PHE A 311 -7.18 -10.49 -11.40
CA PHE A 311 -7.57 -10.87 -12.76
C PHE A 311 -9.05 -11.30 -12.83
N GLN A 312 -9.51 -12.14 -11.90
CA GLN A 312 -10.91 -12.59 -11.84
C GLN A 312 -11.90 -11.42 -11.68
N GLN A 313 -11.50 -10.36 -10.99
CA GLN A 313 -12.29 -9.14 -10.81
C GLN A 313 -12.09 -8.09 -11.92
N GLY A 314 -11.31 -8.40 -12.95
CA GLY A 314 -11.06 -7.48 -14.08
C GLY A 314 -10.17 -6.29 -13.75
N LEU A 315 -9.42 -6.31 -12.63
CA LEU A 315 -8.61 -5.19 -12.14
C LEU A 315 -7.34 -4.93 -12.95
N PHE A 316 -6.99 -5.83 -13.85
CA PHE A 316 -5.87 -5.62 -14.78
C PHE A 316 -6.28 -4.86 -16.05
N GLY A 317 -7.54 -4.38 -16.12
CA GLY A 317 -8.08 -3.62 -17.24
C GLY A 317 -8.61 -4.48 -18.38
N GLN A 318 -9.38 -3.83 -19.29
CA GLN A 318 -10.08 -4.53 -20.38
C GLN A 318 -9.16 -5.25 -21.39
N GLY A 319 -7.89 -4.90 -21.44
CA GLY A 319 -6.90 -5.53 -22.32
C GLY A 319 -6.26 -6.80 -21.74
N ALA A 320 -6.50 -7.11 -20.47
CA ALA A 320 -5.92 -8.28 -19.83
C ALA A 320 -6.66 -9.55 -20.26
N THR A 321 -5.94 -10.47 -20.90
CA THR A 321 -6.48 -11.75 -21.42
C THR A 321 -6.16 -12.94 -20.54
N SER A 322 -5.28 -12.77 -19.55
CA SER A 322 -4.90 -13.82 -18.61
C SER A 322 -4.40 -13.22 -17.30
N VAL A 323 -4.25 -14.03 -16.27
CA VAL A 323 -3.62 -13.67 -15.00
C VAL A 323 -2.17 -13.20 -15.19
N ASP A 324 -1.54 -13.62 -16.29
CA ASP A 324 -0.16 -13.26 -16.62
C ASP A 324 -0.02 -11.93 -17.40
N SER A 325 -1.11 -11.18 -17.62
CA SER A 325 -1.07 -9.91 -18.37
C SER A 325 -0.24 -8.81 -17.69
N ILE A 326 -0.05 -8.90 -16.37
CA ILE A 326 0.80 -8.01 -15.58
C ILE A 326 1.90 -8.82 -14.90
N GLY A 327 3.13 -8.28 -14.90
CA GLY A 327 4.27 -8.84 -14.18
C GLY A 327 4.36 -8.31 -12.74
N ILE A 328 4.64 -9.21 -11.80
CA ILE A 328 5.03 -8.88 -10.42
C ILE A 328 6.40 -9.50 -10.18
N GLU A 329 7.41 -8.68 -9.95
CA GLU A 329 8.74 -9.13 -9.55
C GLU A 329 8.77 -9.32 -8.04
N VAL A 330 8.89 -10.57 -7.57
CA VAL A 330 9.00 -10.88 -6.14
C VAL A 330 10.44 -10.73 -5.67
N ALA A 331 10.64 -10.71 -4.34
CA ALA A 331 11.89 -10.26 -3.72
C ALA A 331 13.14 -11.09 -4.05
N ASP A 332 12.97 -12.32 -4.53
CA ASP A 332 14.08 -13.18 -5.02
C ASP A 332 14.43 -12.94 -6.51
N GLY A 333 13.74 -12.01 -7.17
CA GLY A 333 13.90 -11.69 -8.58
C GLY A 333 13.04 -12.55 -9.54
N THR A 334 12.26 -13.50 -9.01
CA THR A 334 11.29 -14.24 -9.83
C THR A 334 10.17 -13.31 -10.28
N VAL A 335 9.76 -13.43 -11.54
CA VAL A 335 8.63 -12.66 -12.07
C VAL A 335 7.42 -13.57 -12.25
N LEU A 336 6.34 -13.24 -11.56
CA LEU A 336 5.02 -13.82 -11.77
C LEU A 336 4.34 -13.04 -12.90
N GLY A 337 3.96 -13.70 -13.98
CA GLY A 337 3.31 -13.08 -15.14
C GLY A 337 4.30 -12.51 -16.18
N ASP A 338 3.87 -11.45 -16.87
CA ASP A 338 4.63 -10.89 -18.03
C ASP A 338 5.88 -10.13 -17.59
N LYS A 339 7.03 -10.69 -17.90
CA LYS A 339 8.34 -10.04 -17.64
C LYS A 339 8.55 -8.74 -18.43
N ALA A 340 7.82 -8.53 -19.52
CA ALA A 340 7.89 -7.30 -20.30
C ALA A 340 6.95 -6.20 -19.78
N ASN A 341 6.03 -6.54 -18.87
CA ASN A 341 5.04 -5.62 -18.32
C ASN A 341 4.99 -5.66 -16.77
N ILE A 342 6.15 -5.54 -16.12
CA ILE A 342 6.21 -5.52 -14.65
C ILE A 342 5.61 -4.20 -14.16
N LYS A 343 4.64 -4.31 -13.25
CA LYS A 343 3.93 -3.18 -12.64
C LYS A 343 4.10 -3.07 -11.13
N MET A 344 4.57 -4.14 -10.49
CA MET A 344 4.89 -4.15 -9.07
C MET A 344 6.23 -4.86 -8.86
N ARG A 345 7.07 -4.28 -8.01
CA ARG A 345 8.30 -4.90 -7.53
C ARG A 345 8.27 -5.02 -6.02
N VAL A 346 8.34 -6.24 -5.54
CA VAL A 346 8.49 -6.56 -4.11
C VAL A 346 9.96 -6.37 -3.76
N ASN A 347 10.35 -5.12 -3.58
CA ASN A 347 11.75 -4.76 -3.36
C ASN A 347 12.14 -4.92 -1.89
N ALA A 348 12.99 -5.90 -1.59
CA ALA A 348 13.54 -6.10 -0.25
C ALA A 348 14.89 -5.40 -0.01
N SER A 349 15.47 -4.69 -1.00
CA SER A 349 16.85 -4.19 -0.91
C SER A 349 17.04 -3.17 0.22
N PHE A 350 16.15 -2.19 0.34
CA PHE A 350 16.25 -1.16 1.39
C PHE A 350 16.03 -1.75 2.79
N THR A 351 15.11 -2.70 2.92
CA THR A 351 14.87 -3.44 4.17
C THR A 351 16.10 -4.29 4.54
N LYS A 352 16.74 -4.93 3.56
CA LYS A 352 18.01 -5.67 3.78
C LYS A 352 19.15 -4.75 4.18
N ASP A 353 19.28 -3.59 3.55
CA ASP A 353 20.29 -2.60 3.92
C ASP A 353 20.10 -2.13 5.38
N ALA A 354 18.84 -1.97 5.81
CA ALA A 354 18.54 -1.70 7.22
C ALA A 354 18.95 -2.87 8.14
N ALA A 355 18.62 -4.11 7.74
CA ALA A 355 18.97 -5.32 8.49
C ALA A 355 20.49 -5.51 8.63
N ASP A 356 21.24 -5.11 7.61
CA ASP A 356 22.69 -5.20 7.56
C ASP A 356 23.41 -3.99 8.21
N GLY A 357 22.66 -2.99 8.71
CA GLY A 357 23.21 -1.77 9.30
C GLY A 357 23.89 -0.82 8.30
N LYS A 358 23.44 -0.82 7.05
CA LYS A 358 24.01 -0.03 5.94
C LYS A 358 23.29 1.29 5.66
N LEU A 359 22.27 1.66 6.45
CA LEU A 359 21.54 2.93 6.31
C LEU A 359 22.21 4.09 7.01
#